data_7c8509bb4cd899da04e02959a1b13bd3
#
_entry.id   7c8509bb4cd899da04e02959a1b13bd3
#
_cell.length_a   1.000
_cell.length_b   1.000
_cell.length_c   1.000
_cell.angle_alpha   90.00
_cell.angle_beta   90.00
_cell.angle_gamma   90.00
#
_symmetry.space_group_name_H-M   'P 1'
#
loop_
_entity.id
_entity.type
_entity.pdbx_description
1 polymer ?
#
loop_
_entity_poly.entity_id
_entity_poly.type
_entity_poly.pdbx_seq_one_letter_code
_entity_poly.pdbx_strand_id
1 'polypeptide(L)'
;MKPRLPKAFALFFMVVASMQAACVLAAPAFRSVAEDARGETLRFDAPGIDPDGLRVRVLLPPEYDRASPLGYAVLYLNDGQDAEAVSLRSQLDALIVSGEIAPVIAVAIDMPKDRLAAYGFSDREARRSLPAASRAGTIGANAHAYTQWIANTLVPAIDARYRTRARPDARAILGWSLGGANAFNLGWHRPGVFGRVGAFSPSFWLPADNRDADAAQRTRIAQTLVAAGQYRPGSKFFFAVGDAEETDDRDGDGVIDVLDDARDLMEGWRVAGEVEPRAKGLRQLGHSTNLTHAAAPSRADAALYVLPGGEHRQRSWARMLPVFLRWAYALRAPALQATGTTESWQGVPSRHVGARDVDVWLPPSYGHDPSRRYPVLYMHDGQNLFDPALSYTGVDWDIDGAMTRLIGSGIFGRPMGLAKDIRSDDYLRFLVEELKPFVDARYRTLPGRDDTFVMGSSMGGLISLYAAARYPQIFGGVGAVSTHFPACGGCVIDWFGAHLPDPGTHRLYLDHGTATLDAKYPPYQARMDAVLRAGGYREGDNWITRRFEGAEHNEAAWKARVEIPLRFLLAR
;
A
#
# COMPACT_ATOMS: atom_id res chain seq x y z
N MET A 1 -5.71 14.57 -85.54
CA MET A 1 -4.62 13.65 -85.12
C MET A 1 -4.86 13.20 -83.69
N LYS A 2 -5.08 11.91 -83.52
CA LYS A 2 -5.28 11.28 -82.19
C LYS A 2 -3.93 11.07 -81.50
N PRO A 3 -3.86 11.15 -80.22
CA PRO A 3 -2.90 10.33 -79.50
C PRO A 3 -3.54 9.31 -78.55
N ARG A 4 -2.88 8.23 -78.51
CA ARG A 4 -3.18 6.95 -77.86
C ARG A 4 -2.96 7.00 -76.36
N LEU A 5 -3.85 6.40 -75.63
CA LEU A 5 -3.59 5.83 -74.34
C LEU A 5 -2.76 4.53 -74.42
N PRO A 6 -1.95 4.22 -73.48
CA PRO A 6 -1.83 2.84 -73.09
C PRO A 6 -1.86 2.60 -71.55
N LYS A 7 -2.63 1.69 -71.21
CA LYS A 7 -2.39 0.38 -70.64
C LYS A 7 -1.92 0.28 -69.15
N ALA A 8 -2.75 -0.42 -68.44
CA ALA A 8 -2.49 -1.51 -67.53
C ALA A 8 -2.19 -1.13 -66.07
N PHE A 9 -3.27 -1.09 -65.33
CA PHE A 9 -3.24 -1.39 -63.88
C PHE A 9 -3.00 -2.89 -63.71
N ALA A 10 -1.83 -3.25 -63.22
CA ALA A 10 -1.56 -4.59 -62.69
C ALA A 10 -2.11 -4.68 -61.28
N LEU A 11 -3.12 -5.52 -61.13
CA LEU A 11 -3.70 -5.90 -59.84
C LEU A 11 -2.70 -6.79 -59.12
N PHE A 12 -2.02 -6.26 -58.11
CA PHE A 12 -1.19 -7.04 -57.21
C PHE A 12 -2.11 -7.63 -56.11
N PHE A 13 -2.50 -8.88 -56.26
CA PHE A 13 -3.09 -9.67 -55.20
C PHE A 13 -1.97 -10.01 -54.17
N MET A 14 -1.93 -9.28 -53.07
CA MET A 14 -1.13 -9.62 -51.91
C MET A 14 -1.90 -10.70 -51.14
N VAL A 15 -1.51 -11.93 -51.30
CA VAL A 15 -1.94 -13.04 -50.42
C VAL A 15 -1.31 -12.79 -49.06
N VAL A 16 -2.08 -12.22 -48.13
CA VAL A 16 -1.74 -12.19 -46.72
C VAL A 16 -1.96 -13.60 -46.21
N ALA A 17 -0.90 -14.38 -46.20
CA ALA A 17 -0.86 -15.60 -45.40
C ALA A 17 -0.97 -15.21 -43.95
N SER A 18 -2.14 -15.39 -43.33
CA SER A 18 -2.33 -15.34 -41.89
C SER A 18 -1.53 -16.47 -41.26
N MET A 19 -0.30 -16.20 -40.85
CA MET A 19 0.37 -17.03 -39.84
C MET A 19 -0.45 -16.91 -38.57
N GLN A 20 -1.40 -17.78 -38.38
CA GLN A 20 -1.87 -18.14 -37.05
C GLN A 20 -0.66 -18.74 -36.33
N ALA A 21 0.06 -17.92 -35.57
CA ALA A 21 0.95 -18.41 -34.54
C ALA A 21 0.07 -19.21 -33.56
N ALA A 22 0.09 -20.54 -33.70
CA ALA A 22 -0.41 -21.41 -32.68
C ALA A 22 0.35 -21.05 -31.41
N CYS A 23 -0.34 -20.39 -30.48
CA CYS A 23 0.15 -20.21 -29.12
C CYS A 23 0.26 -21.63 -28.56
N VAL A 24 1.43 -22.22 -28.65
CA VAL A 24 1.75 -23.43 -27.91
C VAL A 24 1.63 -23.00 -26.45
N LEU A 25 0.49 -23.29 -25.84
CA LEU A 25 0.31 -23.18 -24.40
C LEU A 25 1.40 -24.08 -23.82
N ALA A 26 2.46 -23.48 -23.31
CA ALA A 26 3.46 -24.19 -22.55
C ALA A 26 2.70 -24.97 -21.47
N ALA A 27 3.05 -26.24 -21.31
CA ALA A 27 2.48 -27.06 -20.24
C ALA A 27 2.57 -26.29 -18.93
N PRO A 28 1.53 -26.30 -18.09
CA PRO A 28 1.55 -25.56 -16.84
C PRO A 28 2.78 -25.99 -16.04
N ALA A 29 3.54 -25.05 -15.50
CA ALA A 29 4.74 -25.28 -14.71
C ALA A 29 4.45 -26.07 -13.39
N PHE A 30 3.24 -26.54 -13.22
CA PHE A 30 2.78 -27.29 -12.04
C PHE A 30 1.64 -28.26 -12.37
N ARG A 31 1.42 -29.21 -11.45
CA ARG A 31 0.25 -30.10 -11.43
C ARG A 31 -0.45 -30.06 -10.08
N SER A 32 -1.78 -30.19 -10.07
CA SER A 32 -2.56 -30.41 -8.85
C SER A 32 -2.30 -31.84 -8.33
N VAL A 33 -2.09 -31.96 -7.02
CA VAL A 33 -1.81 -33.22 -6.34
C VAL A 33 -2.93 -33.63 -5.40
N ALA A 34 -3.54 -32.64 -4.76
CA ALA A 34 -4.71 -32.79 -3.89
C ALA A 34 -5.49 -31.49 -3.83
N GLU A 35 -6.81 -31.60 -3.67
CA GLU A 35 -7.71 -30.45 -3.53
C GLU A 35 -8.75 -30.77 -2.43
N ASP A 36 -9.10 -29.78 -1.63
CA ASP A 36 -10.21 -29.81 -0.69
C ASP A 36 -11.13 -28.58 -0.89
N ALA A 37 -12.22 -28.49 -0.12
CA ALA A 37 -13.20 -27.41 -0.23
C ALA A 37 -12.59 -26.00 -0.03
N ARG A 38 -11.41 -25.90 0.59
CA ARG A 38 -10.77 -24.65 0.99
C ARG A 38 -9.30 -24.57 0.66
N GLY A 39 -8.84 -25.32 -0.32
CA GLY A 39 -7.45 -25.24 -0.72
C GLY A 39 -7.03 -26.31 -1.71
N GLU A 40 -5.79 -26.21 -2.11
CA GLU A 40 -5.19 -27.10 -3.10
C GLU A 40 -3.72 -27.32 -2.80
N THR A 41 -3.24 -28.53 -3.05
CA THR A 41 -1.81 -28.84 -3.05
C THR A 41 -1.33 -28.96 -4.49
N LEU A 42 -0.37 -28.13 -4.83
CA LEU A 42 0.27 -28.08 -6.14
C LEU A 42 1.70 -28.63 -6.04
N ARG A 43 2.19 -29.25 -7.09
CA ARG A 43 3.60 -29.57 -7.27
C ARG A 43 4.14 -28.85 -8.48
N PHE A 44 5.12 -28.00 -8.22
CA PHE A 44 5.79 -27.19 -9.24
C PHE A 44 7.12 -27.82 -9.64
N ASP A 45 7.43 -27.74 -10.93
CA ASP A 45 8.78 -28.00 -11.39
C ASP A 45 9.72 -26.89 -10.89
N ALA A 46 10.86 -27.29 -10.34
CA ALA A 46 11.84 -26.36 -9.76
C ALA A 46 13.28 -26.74 -10.17
N PRO A 47 13.59 -26.71 -11.47
CA PRO A 47 14.88 -27.14 -11.99
C PRO A 47 16.03 -26.31 -11.38
N GLY A 48 17.10 -27.00 -10.97
CA GLY A 48 18.25 -26.37 -10.29
C GLY A 48 18.02 -26.01 -8.83
N ILE A 49 16.81 -26.26 -8.29
CA ILE A 49 16.45 -26.02 -6.88
C ILE A 49 16.11 -27.35 -6.21
N ASP A 50 15.13 -28.06 -6.75
CA ASP A 50 14.72 -29.38 -6.27
C ASP A 50 14.34 -30.27 -7.47
N PRO A 51 15.02 -31.41 -7.68
CA PRO A 51 14.76 -32.30 -8.82
C PRO A 51 13.39 -32.97 -8.76
N ASP A 52 12.81 -33.14 -7.56
CA ASP A 52 11.48 -33.73 -7.38
C ASP A 52 10.37 -32.68 -7.48
N GLY A 53 10.74 -31.41 -7.71
CA GLY A 53 9.84 -30.27 -7.69
C GLY A 53 9.37 -29.89 -6.28
N LEU A 54 8.83 -28.68 -6.14
CA LEU A 54 8.38 -28.13 -4.86
C LEU A 54 6.89 -28.33 -4.65
N ARG A 55 6.53 -28.79 -3.46
CA ARG A 55 5.14 -28.84 -3.02
C ARG A 55 4.72 -27.48 -2.48
N VAL A 56 3.58 -26.99 -2.97
CA VAL A 56 3.00 -25.72 -2.59
C VAL A 56 1.55 -25.95 -2.18
N ARG A 57 1.20 -25.59 -0.97
CA ARG A 57 -0.19 -25.65 -0.47
C ARG A 57 -0.82 -24.28 -0.52
N VAL A 58 -1.94 -24.17 -1.20
CA VAL A 58 -2.74 -22.94 -1.28
C VAL A 58 -3.92 -23.09 -0.34
N LEU A 59 -4.04 -22.17 0.61
CA LEU A 59 -5.13 -22.11 1.58
C LEU A 59 -6.02 -20.92 1.22
N LEU A 60 -7.29 -21.19 0.93
CA LEU A 60 -8.27 -20.17 0.60
C LEU A 60 -8.96 -19.66 1.87
N PRO A 61 -9.24 -18.35 1.97
CA PRO A 61 -9.95 -17.80 3.11
C PRO A 61 -11.40 -18.31 3.19
N PRO A 62 -12.06 -18.18 4.35
CA PRO A 62 -13.51 -18.33 4.44
C PRO A 62 -14.20 -17.49 3.36
N GLU A 63 -15.27 -18.04 2.77
CA GLU A 63 -16.09 -17.37 1.75
C GLU A 63 -15.28 -16.89 0.51
N TYR A 64 -14.24 -17.63 0.14
CA TYR A 64 -13.49 -17.31 -1.07
C TYR A 64 -14.39 -17.32 -2.30
N ASP A 65 -14.44 -16.20 -3.02
CA ASP A 65 -15.20 -16.02 -4.25
C ASP A 65 -14.26 -15.74 -5.44
N ARG A 66 -14.30 -16.62 -6.44
CA ARG A 66 -13.56 -16.44 -7.70
C ARG A 66 -14.03 -15.23 -8.51
N ALA A 67 -15.26 -14.78 -8.30
CA ALA A 67 -15.85 -13.62 -8.96
C ALA A 67 -15.59 -12.30 -8.22
N SER A 68 -14.92 -12.35 -7.05
CA SER A 68 -14.64 -11.14 -6.25
C SER A 68 -14.02 -10.02 -7.11
N PRO A 69 -14.64 -8.84 -7.18
CA PRO A 69 -14.14 -7.74 -8.02
C PRO A 69 -12.79 -7.22 -7.57
N LEU A 70 -12.48 -7.31 -6.26
CA LEU A 70 -11.27 -6.74 -5.67
C LEU A 70 -10.11 -7.73 -5.61
N GLY A 71 -10.38 -9.03 -5.69
CA GLY A 71 -9.41 -10.08 -5.43
C GLY A 71 -8.95 -10.11 -3.96
N TYR A 72 -7.97 -10.96 -3.67
CA TYR A 72 -7.50 -11.25 -2.32
C TYR A 72 -6.03 -10.90 -2.17
N ALA A 73 -5.61 -10.40 -1.00
CA ALA A 73 -4.21 -10.32 -0.64
C ALA A 73 -3.60 -11.72 -0.56
N VAL A 74 -2.29 -11.83 -0.69
CA VAL A 74 -1.61 -13.12 -0.70
C VAL A 74 -0.44 -13.14 0.27
N LEU A 75 -0.41 -14.14 1.15
CA LEU A 75 0.72 -14.48 2.00
C LEU A 75 1.47 -15.65 1.40
N TYR A 76 2.71 -15.46 1.02
CA TYR A 76 3.65 -16.52 0.70
C TYR A 76 4.46 -16.87 1.95
N LEU A 77 4.60 -18.16 2.24
CA LEU A 77 5.31 -18.67 3.41
C LEU A 77 6.40 -19.65 3.00
N ASN A 78 7.66 -19.32 3.29
CA ASN A 78 8.76 -20.28 3.27
C ASN A 78 8.59 -21.32 4.39
N ASP A 79 9.21 -22.48 4.25
CA ASP A 79 9.08 -23.60 5.20
C ASP A 79 7.61 -23.99 5.43
N GLY A 80 6.86 -24.08 4.34
CA GLY A 80 5.42 -24.36 4.33
C GLY A 80 5.03 -25.68 5.03
N GLN A 81 5.94 -26.66 5.13
CA GLN A 81 5.72 -27.90 5.89
C GLN A 81 5.35 -27.63 7.35
N ASP A 82 5.77 -26.48 7.91
CA ASP A 82 5.47 -26.07 9.28
C ASP A 82 4.10 -25.39 9.45
N ALA A 83 3.33 -25.19 8.38
CA ALA A 83 2.06 -24.46 8.41
C ALA A 83 1.06 -25.00 9.46
N GLU A 84 1.06 -26.30 9.71
CA GLU A 84 0.23 -26.92 10.76
C GLU A 84 0.81 -26.66 12.15
N ALA A 85 2.12 -26.79 12.31
CA ALA A 85 2.81 -26.56 13.58
C ALA A 85 2.64 -25.10 14.10
N VAL A 86 2.55 -24.14 13.18
CA VAL A 86 2.25 -22.74 13.52
C VAL A 86 0.76 -22.42 13.46
N SER A 87 -0.12 -23.42 13.22
CA SER A 87 -1.57 -23.24 13.15
C SER A 87 -2.01 -22.18 12.13
N LEU A 88 -1.33 -22.11 10.97
CA LEU A 88 -1.51 -21.02 9.99
C LEU A 88 -2.98 -20.85 9.57
N ARG A 89 -3.66 -21.95 9.17
CA ARG A 89 -5.06 -21.90 8.72
C ARG A 89 -5.99 -21.37 9.80
N SER A 90 -5.93 -21.95 11.00
CA SER A 90 -6.84 -21.60 12.09
C SER A 90 -6.64 -20.16 12.57
N GLN A 91 -5.39 -19.68 12.59
CA GLN A 91 -5.09 -18.29 12.94
C GLN A 91 -5.60 -17.30 11.88
N LEU A 92 -5.40 -17.59 10.59
CA LEU A 92 -5.97 -16.79 9.50
C LEU A 92 -7.50 -16.75 9.60
N ASP A 93 -8.13 -17.91 9.74
CA ASP A 93 -9.60 -18.00 9.83
C ASP A 93 -10.15 -17.19 11.02
N ALA A 94 -9.54 -17.34 12.19
CA ALA A 94 -9.96 -16.62 13.38
C ALA A 94 -9.87 -15.10 13.19
N LEU A 95 -8.76 -14.60 12.65
CA LEU A 95 -8.56 -13.17 12.43
C LEU A 95 -9.43 -12.60 11.30
N ILE A 96 -9.73 -13.39 10.26
CA ILE A 96 -10.63 -12.99 9.18
C ILE A 96 -12.08 -12.95 9.68
N VAL A 97 -12.52 -13.99 10.39
CA VAL A 97 -13.89 -14.08 10.92
C VAL A 97 -14.15 -13.01 11.99
N SER A 98 -13.15 -12.69 12.82
CA SER A 98 -13.25 -11.58 13.77
C SER A 98 -13.23 -10.18 13.13
N GLY A 99 -12.92 -10.09 11.82
CA GLY A 99 -12.80 -8.82 11.12
C GLY A 99 -11.50 -8.05 11.44
N GLU A 100 -10.55 -8.68 12.12
CA GLU A 100 -9.27 -8.03 12.43
C GLU A 100 -8.34 -7.89 11.22
N ILE A 101 -8.43 -8.81 10.27
CA ILE A 101 -7.66 -8.75 9.02
C ILE A 101 -8.56 -8.96 7.81
N ALA A 102 -8.13 -8.42 6.67
CA ALA A 102 -8.77 -8.69 5.38
C ALA A 102 -8.62 -10.19 5.01
N PRO A 103 -9.55 -10.75 4.21
CA PRO A 103 -9.39 -12.11 3.67
C PRO A 103 -8.10 -12.25 2.86
N VAL A 104 -7.31 -13.30 3.16
CA VAL A 104 -5.97 -13.56 2.62
C VAL A 104 -5.89 -14.98 2.07
N ILE A 105 -5.36 -15.13 0.86
CA ILE A 105 -4.92 -16.43 0.34
C ILE A 105 -3.53 -16.72 0.91
N ALA A 106 -3.31 -17.87 1.53
CA ALA A 106 -1.98 -18.27 1.95
C ALA A 106 -1.39 -19.32 1.00
N VAL A 107 -0.13 -19.15 0.64
CA VAL A 107 0.66 -20.01 -0.26
C VAL A 107 1.87 -20.52 0.51
N ALA A 108 1.73 -21.70 1.10
CA ALA A 108 2.76 -22.33 1.91
C ALA A 108 3.67 -23.19 1.01
N ILE A 109 4.93 -22.81 0.90
CA ILE A 109 5.96 -23.42 0.04
C ILE A 109 6.79 -24.34 0.91
N ASP A 110 6.69 -25.65 0.69
CA ASP A 110 7.52 -26.59 1.42
C ASP A 110 9.00 -26.33 1.10
N MET A 111 9.86 -26.53 2.09
CA MET A 111 11.30 -26.33 1.89
C MET A 111 11.85 -27.28 0.81
N PRO A 112 12.81 -26.81 0.00
CA PRO A 112 13.56 -27.69 -0.90
C PRO A 112 14.33 -28.76 -0.13
N LYS A 113 14.62 -29.91 -0.77
CA LYS A 113 15.45 -30.96 -0.19
C LYS A 113 16.78 -30.43 0.35
N ASP A 114 17.45 -29.60 -0.44
CA ASP A 114 18.63 -28.86 0.00
C ASP A 114 18.24 -27.43 0.42
N ARG A 115 17.64 -27.34 1.62
CA ARG A 115 17.24 -26.08 2.22
C ARG A 115 18.43 -25.13 2.42
N LEU A 116 19.60 -25.67 2.77
CA LEU A 116 20.80 -24.85 3.01
C LEU A 116 21.30 -24.21 1.72
N ALA A 117 21.26 -24.92 0.59
CA ALA A 117 21.65 -24.34 -0.68
C ALA A 117 20.62 -23.35 -1.22
N ALA A 118 19.31 -23.61 -1.04
CA ALA A 118 18.25 -22.81 -1.65
C ALA A 118 17.97 -21.50 -0.91
N TYR A 119 18.06 -21.49 0.43
CA TYR A 119 17.76 -20.30 1.24
C TYR A 119 19.01 -19.48 1.51
N GLY A 120 18.88 -18.16 1.53
CA GLY A 120 19.98 -17.25 1.78
C GLY A 120 19.82 -15.97 0.96
N PHE A 121 20.95 -15.38 0.62
CA PHE A 121 21.00 -14.07 -0.04
C PHE A 121 21.46 -14.16 -1.50
N SER A 122 21.05 -13.18 -2.30
CA SER A 122 21.44 -13.05 -3.69
C SER A 122 21.72 -11.59 -4.05
N ASP A 123 22.50 -11.41 -5.10
CA ASP A 123 22.69 -10.12 -5.74
C ASP A 123 21.91 -10.11 -7.05
N ARG A 124 20.90 -9.27 -7.12
CA ARG A 124 20.03 -9.16 -8.31
C ARG A 124 20.78 -8.59 -9.51
N GLU A 125 21.62 -7.59 -9.29
CA GLU A 125 22.33 -6.89 -10.37
C GLU A 125 23.42 -7.78 -10.94
N ALA A 126 24.18 -8.44 -10.07
CA ALA A 126 25.19 -9.41 -10.48
C ALA A 126 24.62 -10.78 -10.90
N ARG A 127 23.29 -11.00 -10.74
CA ARG A 127 22.58 -12.24 -11.07
C ARG A 127 23.21 -13.49 -10.47
N ARG A 128 23.63 -13.42 -9.21
CA ARG A 128 24.31 -14.50 -8.51
C ARG A 128 23.82 -14.65 -7.08
N SER A 129 24.04 -15.85 -6.53
CA SER A 129 23.91 -16.08 -5.09
C SER A 129 25.05 -15.40 -4.33
N LEU A 130 24.79 -15.06 -3.07
CA LEU A 130 25.77 -14.59 -2.10
C LEU A 130 25.91 -15.67 -1.02
N PRO A 131 26.75 -16.70 -1.26
CA PRO A 131 26.88 -17.79 -0.32
C PRO A 131 27.56 -17.34 0.96
N ALA A 132 27.04 -17.81 2.09
CA ALA A 132 27.62 -17.60 3.40
C ALA A 132 28.45 -18.81 3.82
N ALA A 133 29.52 -18.57 4.55
CA ALA A 133 30.30 -19.60 5.20
C ALA A 133 29.71 -19.94 6.60
N SER A 134 29.46 -21.20 6.89
CA SER A 134 29.00 -21.65 8.19
C SER A 134 29.70 -22.93 8.64
N ARG A 135 29.55 -23.29 9.93
CA ARG A 135 30.03 -24.58 10.44
C ARG A 135 29.34 -25.78 9.76
N ALA A 136 28.14 -25.60 9.23
CA ALA A 136 27.38 -26.61 8.49
C ALA A 136 27.73 -26.65 7.00
N GLY A 137 28.71 -25.87 6.53
CA GLY A 137 29.10 -25.73 5.14
C GLY A 137 28.58 -24.44 4.51
N THR A 138 28.53 -24.41 3.19
CA THR A 138 28.10 -23.27 2.40
C THR A 138 26.57 -23.15 2.43
N ILE A 139 26.05 -21.96 2.81
CA ILE A 139 24.62 -21.65 2.81
C ILE A 139 24.32 -20.68 1.67
N GLY A 140 23.20 -20.90 0.95
CA GLY A 140 22.70 -19.97 -0.06
C GLY A 140 23.34 -20.11 -1.44
N ALA A 141 23.98 -21.24 -1.75
CA ALA A 141 24.62 -21.45 -3.07
C ALA A 141 23.62 -21.27 -4.24
N ASN A 142 22.35 -21.61 -4.05
CA ASN A 142 21.26 -21.53 -5.03
C ASN A 142 20.24 -20.45 -4.72
N ALA A 143 20.50 -19.54 -3.78
CA ALA A 143 19.54 -18.51 -3.33
C ALA A 143 19.03 -17.63 -4.49
N HIS A 144 19.89 -17.32 -5.48
CA HIS A 144 19.49 -16.58 -6.67
C HIS A 144 18.46 -17.37 -7.50
N ALA A 145 18.68 -18.65 -7.75
CA ALA A 145 17.77 -19.50 -8.52
C ALA A 145 16.40 -19.62 -7.83
N TYR A 146 16.39 -19.81 -6.50
CA TYR A 146 15.17 -19.87 -5.71
C TYR A 146 14.40 -18.54 -5.75
N THR A 147 15.09 -17.41 -5.58
CA THR A 147 14.50 -16.08 -5.69
C THR A 147 13.86 -15.82 -7.06
N GLN A 148 14.54 -16.26 -8.15
CA GLN A 148 14.00 -16.13 -9.52
C GLN A 148 12.77 -17.03 -9.70
N TRP A 149 12.81 -18.25 -9.23
CA TRP A 149 11.71 -19.20 -9.35
C TRP A 149 10.45 -18.69 -8.62
N ILE A 150 10.57 -18.19 -7.39
CA ILE A 150 9.45 -17.60 -6.66
C ILE A 150 8.84 -16.44 -7.47
N ALA A 151 9.67 -15.49 -7.90
CA ALA A 151 9.18 -14.25 -8.50
C ALA A 151 8.65 -14.44 -9.94
N ASN A 152 9.23 -15.36 -10.71
CA ASN A 152 8.96 -15.47 -12.14
C ASN A 152 8.15 -16.72 -12.52
N THR A 153 8.03 -17.71 -11.62
CA THR A 153 7.27 -18.95 -11.87
C THR A 153 6.10 -19.08 -10.91
N LEU A 154 6.38 -19.11 -9.60
CA LEU A 154 5.34 -19.39 -8.61
C LEU A 154 4.31 -18.25 -8.54
N VAL A 155 4.75 -17.01 -8.33
CA VAL A 155 3.84 -15.87 -8.16
C VAL A 155 2.93 -15.67 -9.38
N PRO A 156 3.42 -15.66 -10.63
CA PRO A 156 2.56 -15.56 -11.80
C PRO A 156 1.57 -16.73 -11.95
N ALA A 157 1.98 -17.95 -11.60
CA ALA A 157 1.10 -19.11 -11.65
C ALA A 157 -0.05 -19.04 -10.64
N ILE A 158 0.23 -18.55 -9.42
CA ILE A 158 -0.78 -18.30 -8.39
C ILE A 158 -1.74 -17.19 -8.83
N ASP A 159 -1.22 -16.09 -9.37
CA ASP A 159 -2.05 -14.98 -9.87
C ASP A 159 -2.96 -15.40 -11.02
N ALA A 160 -2.50 -16.27 -11.90
CA ALA A 160 -3.30 -16.80 -13.00
C ALA A 160 -4.39 -17.78 -12.55
N ARG A 161 -4.16 -18.52 -11.45
CA ARG A 161 -5.07 -19.56 -10.97
C ARG A 161 -6.12 -19.08 -9.99
N TYR A 162 -5.76 -18.12 -9.12
CA TYR A 162 -6.61 -17.62 -8.05
C TYR A 162 -6.92 -16.14 -8.22
N ARG A 163 -7.99 -15.67 -7.59
CA ARG A 163 -8.39 -14.28 -7.63
C ARG A 163 -7.53 -13.42 -6.69
N THR A 164 -6.28 -13.22 -7.04
CA THR A 164 -5.32 -12.42 -6.26
C THR A 164 -5.41 -10.94 -6.59
N ARG A 165 -4.95 -10.10 -5.67
CA ARG A 165 -4.54 -8.73 -5.94
C ARG A 165 -3.08 -8.73 -6.38
N ALA A 166 -2.84 -8.77 -7.70
CA ALA A 166 -1.52 -8.94 -8.31
C ALA A 166 -0.64 -7.68 -8.21
N ARG A 167 -0.37 -7.20 -6.97
CA ARG A 167 0.40 -5.99 -6.69
C ARG A 167 1.23 -6.13 -5.41
N PRO A 168 2.39 -5.42 -5.30
CA PRO A 168 3.35 -5.62 -4.22
C PRO A 168 2.77 -5.41 -2.81
N ASP A 169 2.01 -4.35 -2.61
CA ASP A 169 1.44 -3.99 -1.32
C ASP A 169 0.30 -4.92 -0.84
N ALA A 170 -0.19 -5.79 -1.73
CA ALA A 170 -1.12 -6.86 -1.39
C ALA A 170 -0.43 -8.24 -1.25
N ARG A 171 0.89 -8.31 -1.48
CA ARG A 171 1.68 -9.54 -1.30
C ARG A 171 2.66 -9.42 -0.16
N ALA A 172 2.62 -10.39 0.75
CA ALA A 172 3.65 -10.58 1.75
C ALA A 172 4.42 -11.88 1.50
N ILE A 173 5.70 -11.87 1.87
CA ILE A 173 6.54 -13.07 2.02
C ILE A 173 6.95 -13.18 3.47
N LEU A 174 6.78 -14.37 4.05
CA LEU A 174 7.12 -14.68 5.44
C LEU A 174 8.05 -15.90 5.48
N GLY A 175 8.92 -15.93 6.44
CA GLY A 175 9.71 -17.09 6.77
C GLY A 175 10.37 -16.95 8.13
N TRP A 176 10.97 -18.04 8.62
CA TRP A 176 11.71 -18.08 9.88
C TRP A 176 13.10 -18.68 9.69
N SER A 177 14.03 -18.30 10.57
CA SER A 177 15.43 -18.73 10.50
C SER A 177 16.04 -18.41 9.12
N LEU A 178 16.60 -19.39 8.43
CA LEU A 178 17.06 -19.23 7.04
C LEU A 178 15.93 -18.83 6.08
N GLY A 179 14.70 -19.33 6.31
CA GLY A 179 13.52 -18.92 5.55
C GLY A 179 13.18 -17.45 5.76
N GLY A 180 13.43 -16.90 6.96
CA GLY A 180 13.30 -15.49 7.30
C GLY A 180 14.33 -14.61 6.58
N ALA A 181 15.60 -15.03 6.58
CA ALA A 181 16.65 -14.37 5.81
C ALA A 181 16.33 -14.36 4.30
N ASN A 182 15.83 -15.47 3.78
CA ASN A 182 15.40 -15.57 2.38
C ASN A 182 14.15 -14.72 2.09
N ALA A 183 13.18 -14.64 3.01
CA ALA A 183 12.02 -13.76 2.87
C ALA A 183 12.46 -12.28 2.78
N PHE A 184 13.41 -11.87 3.62
CA PHE A 184 14.01 -10.54 3.52
C PHE A 184 14.72 -10.33 2.16
N ASN A 185 15.52 -11.28 1.71
CA ASN A 185 16.18 -11.23 0.40
C ASN A 185 15.18 -11.07 -0.76
N LEU A 186 14.07 -11.81 -0.73
CA LEU A 186 12.98 -11.70 -1.72
C LEU A 186 12.37 -10.30 -1.74
N GLY A 187 11.97 -9.75 -0.60
CA GLY A 187 11.41 -8.40 -0.54
C GLY A 187 12.42 -7.32 -0.93
N TRP A 188 13.67 -7.48 -0.50
CA TRP A 188 14.75 -6.53 -0.82
C TRP A 188 15.06 -6.46 -2.31
N HIS A 189 15.14 -7.60 -2.99
CA HIS A 189 15.48 -7.67 -4.41
C HIS A 189 14.28 -7.68 -5.35
N ARG A 190 13.08 -7.90 -4.85
CA ARG A 190 11.84 -7.97 -5.63
C ARG A 190 10.71 -7.07 -5.07
N PRO A 191 10.99 -5.78 -4.80
CA PRO A 191 9.99 -4.86 -4.24
C PRO A 191 8.78 -4.67 -5.16
N GLY A 192 8.93 -4.90 -6.47
CA GLY A 192 7.81 -4.92 -7.41
C GLY A 192 6.95 -6.21 -7.34
N VAL A 193 7.35 -7.20 -6.56
CA VAL A 193 6.60 -8.44 -6.32
C VAL A 193 6.05 -8.47 -4.89
N PHE A 194 6.92 -8.24 -3.91
CA PHE A 194 6.60 -8.28 -2.48
C PHE A 194 6.80 -6.90 -1.85
N GLY A 195 5.72 -6.26 -1.46
CA GLY A 195 5.76 -5.00 -0.73
C GLY A 195 5.79 -5.17 0.78
N ARG A 196 5.54 -6.39 1.29
CA ARG A 196 5.55 -6.71 2.72
C ARG A 196 6.40 -7.93 2.99
N VAL A 197 7.27 -7.83 4.00
CA VAL A 197 8.20 -8.89 4.39
C VAL A 197 8.02 -9.19 5.86
N GLY A 198 7.84 -10.46 6.20
CA GLY A 198 7.94 -11.00 7.55
C GLY A 198 9.18 -11.86 7.67
N ALA A 199 10.02 -11.60 8.65
CA ALA A 199 11.19 -12.43 8.94
C ALA A 199 11.23 -12.70 10.45
N PHE A 200 10.94 -13.96 10.82
CA PHE A 200 10.92 -14.40 12.21
C PHE A 200 12.24 -15.09 12.53
N SER A 201 12.84 -14.71 13.66
CA SER A 201 14.13 -15.27 14.10
C SER A 201 15.13 -15.36 12.93
N PRO A 202 15.33 -14.30 12.12
CA PRO A 202 15.99 -14.43 10.85
C PRO A 202 17.48 -14.66 10.99
N SER A 203 18.05 -15.53 10.16
CA SER A 203 19.49 -15.79 10.11
C SER A 203 20.27 -14.62 9.46
N PHE A 204 20.18 -13.42 10.05
CA PHE A 204 20.92 -12.24 9.57
C PHE A 204 22.41 -12.28 9.92
N TRP A 205 22.80 -13.17 10.84
CA TRP A 205 24.18 -13.46 11.21
C TRP A 205 25.03 -14.03 10.07
N LEU A 206 24.42 -14.52 8.98
CA LEU A 206 25.13 -15.15 7.87
C LEU A 206 26.23 -14.26 7.29
N PRO A 207 27.55 -14.62 7.47
CA PRO A 207 28.65 -13.79 7.02
C PRO A 207 29.17 -14.24 5.66
N ALA A 208 29.80 -13.32 4.93
CA ALA A 208 30.59 -13.65 3.75
C ALA A 208 31.99 -14.21 4.14
N ASP A 209 32.50 -13.83 5.32
CA ASP A 209 33.77 -14.28 5.88
C ASP A 209 33.58 -14.69 7.35
N ASN A 210 33.83 -15.96 7.67
CA ASN A 210 33.62 -16.55 9.00
C ASN A 210 34.92 -17.03 9.62
N ARG A 211 36.06 -16.36 9.36
CA ARG A 211 37.36 -16.76 9.92
C ARG A 211 37.46 -16.49 11.43
N ASP A 212 36.80 -15.48 11.92
CA ASP A 212 36.69 -15.09 13.33
C ASP A 212 35.39 -14.29 13.58
N ALA A 213 35.04 -14.04 14.84
CA ALA A 213 33.82 -13.35 15.23
C ALA A 213 33.74 -11.92 14.66
N ASP A 214 34.86 -11.21 14.64
CA ASP A 214 34.94 -9.84 14.14
C ASP A 214 34.78 -9.78 12.60
N ALA A 215 35.35 -10.74 11.85
CA ALA A 215 35.11 -10.89 10.42
C ALA A 215 33.65 -11.23 10.13
N ALA A 216 33.07 -12.15 10.92
CA ALA A 216 31.66 -12.51 10.81
C ALA A 216 30.76 -11.29 11.04
N GLN A 217 30.99 -10.50 12.09
CA GLN A 217 30.21 -9.31 12.41
C GLN A 217 30.28 -8.25 11.29
N ARG A 218 31.45 -8.00 10.73
CA ARG A 218 31.64 -7.01 9.67
C ARG A 218 31.15 -7.43 8.31
N THR A 219 30.99 -8.71 8.05
CA THR A 219 30.64 -9.25 6.73
C THR A 219 29.27 -9.90 6.67
N ARG A 220 28.40 -9.61 7.65
CA ARG A 220 27.00 -10.03 7.60
C ARG A 220 26.37 -9.58 6.28
N ILE A 221 25.90 -10.55 5.49
CA ILE A 221 25.45 -10.30 4.12
C ILE A 221 24.22 -9.40 4.09
N ALA A 222 23.25 -9.62 5.00
CA ALA A 222 22.05 -8.78 5.09
C ALA A 222 22.42 -7.30 5.36
N GLN A 223 23.31 -7.07 6.34
CA GLN A 223 23.79 -5.73 6.70
C GLN A 223 24.52 -5.07 5.56
N THR A 224 25.37 -5.81 4.87
CA THR A 224 26.14 -5.32 3.70
C THR A 224 25.20 -4.93 2.54
N LEU A 225 24.15 -5.74 2.27
CA LEU A 225 23.14 -5.44 1.24
C LEU A 225 22.37 -4.16 1.57
N VAL A 226 21.96 -3.97 2.82
CA VAL A 226 21.26 -2.76 3.26
C VAL A 226 22.20 -1.56 3.19
N ALA A 227 23.44 -1.68 3.72
CA ALA A 227 24.39 -0.58 3.76
C ALA A 227 24.75 -0.04 2.36
N ALA A 228 24.81 -0.93 1.35
CA ALA A 228 25.03 -0.57 -0.06
C ALA A 228 23.75 -0.17 -0.80
N GLY A 229 22.58 -0.30 -0.17
CA GLY A 229 21.29 -0.10 -0.79
C GLY A 229 20.81 1.33 -0.81
N GLN A 230 19.58 1.49 -1.29
CA GLN A 230 18.85 2.77 -1.33
C GLN A 230 17.44 2.59 -0.72
N TYR A 231 16.81 3.71 -0.36
CA TYR A 231 15.41 3.72 0.07
C TYR A 231 14.50 3.02 -0.95
N ARG A 232 13.61 2.17 -0.45
CA ARG A 232 12.66 1.40 -1.26
C ARG A 232 11.23 1.84 -0.96
N PRO A 233 10.69 2.80 -1.70
CA PRO A 233 9.34 3.31 -1.47
C PRO A 233 8.30 2.20 -1.49
N GLY A 234 7.42 2.17 -0.49
CA GLY A 234 6.33 1.20 -0.39
C GLY A 234 6.73 -0.19 0.12
N SER A 235 8.03 -0.47 0.31
CA SER A 235 8.46 -1.71 0.95
C SER A 235 8.35 -1.59 2.46
N LYS A 236 7.77 -2.63 3.09
CA LYS A 236 7.60 -2.71 4.54
C LYS A 236 8.19 -4.01 5.08
N PHE A 237 8.87 -3.92 6.22
CA PHE A 237 9.59 -5.01 6.84
C PHE A 237 9.11 -5.24 8.28
N PHE A 238 8.83 -6.47 8.62
CA PHE A 238 8.46 -6.88 9.98
C PHE A 238 9.43 -7.95 10.46
N PHE A 239 10.19 -7.64 11.48
CA PHE A 239 11.08 -8.59 12.14
C PHE A 239 10.45 -9.03 13.46
N ALA A 240 10.50 -10.32 13.74
CA ALA A 240 10.07 -10.85 15.04
C ALA A 240 11.13 -11.79 15.58
N VAL A 241 11.49 -11.59 16.84
CA VAL A 241 12.57 -12.32 17.53
C VAL A 241 12.12 -12.69 18.93
N GLY A 242 12.46 -13.88 19.40
CA GLY A 242 12.32 -14.23 20.80
C GLY A 242 13.53 -13.77 21.62
N ASP A 243 13.32 -13.37 22.86
CA ASP A 243 14.42 -12.94 23.74
C ASP A 243 15.12 -14.10 24.48
N ALA A 244 14.71 -15.36 24.19
CA ALA A 244 15.29 -16.57 24.76
C ALA A 244 15.67 -17.60 23.65
N GLU A 245 16.03 -17.12 22.44
CA GLU A 245 16.33 -18.01 21.30
C GLU A 245 17.69 -18.66 21.39
N GLU A 246 18.67 -17.94 21.93
CA GLU A 246 20.07 -18.36 22.03
C GLU A 246 20.76 -17.61 23.16
N THR A 247 22.05 -17.88 23.36
CA THR A 247 22.92 -17.19 24.33
C THR A 247 24.15 -16.58 23.67
N ASP A 248 24.26 -16.69 22.34
CA ASP A 248 25.37 -16.13 21.59
C ASP A 248 25.28 -14.60 21.61
N ASP A 249 26.42 -13.97 21.92
CA ASP A 249 26.60 -12.53 22.03
C ASP A 249 28.00 -12.23 21.45
N ARG A 250 28.05 -11.95 20.17
CA ARG A 250 29.27 -11.91 19.34
C ARG A 250 30.16 -10.71 19.64
N ASP A 251 29.55 -9.60 20.02
CA ASP A 251 30.26 -8.34 20.28
C ASP A 251 30.32 -7.97 21.77
N GLY A 252 29.69 -8.78 22.64
CA GLY A 252 29.78 -8.69 24.08
C GLY A 252 29.01 -7.51 24.69
N ASP A 253 27.92 -7.07 24.05
CA ASP A 253 27.11 -5.93 24.51
C ASP A 253 25.96 -6.33 25.46
N GLY A 254 25.76 -7.64 25.67
CA GLY A 254 24.72 -8.21 26.54
C GLY A 254 23.40 -8.45 25.83
N VAL A 255 23.33 -8.30 24.52
CA VAL A 255 22.18 -8.61 23.66
C VAL A 255 22.47 -9.88 22.87
N ILE A 256 21.49 -10.78 22.76
CA ILE A 256 21.66 -12.00 21.95
C ILE A 256 21.76 -11.64 20.47
N ASP A 257 22.62 -12.35 19.73
CA ASP A 257 22.98 -12.06 18.33
C ASP A 257 21.77 -11.92 17.40
N VAL A 258 20.77 -12.78 17.49
CA VAL A 258 19.60 -12.74 16.61
C VAL A 258 18.77 -11.46 16.79
N LEU A 259 18.72 -10.91 18.00
CA LEU A 259 18.03 -9.67 18.31
C LEU A 259 18.89 -8.46 17.89
N ASP A 260 20.18 -8.51 18.15
CA ASP A 260 21.12 -7.46 17.78
C ASP A 260 21.23 -7.33 16.25
N ASP A 261 21.39 -8.43 15.55
CA ASP A 261 21.41 -8.45 14.07
C ASP A 261 20.14 -7.81 13.44
N ALA A 262 18.97 -8.03 14.05
CA ALA A 262 17.74 -7.40 13.57
C ALA A 262 17.71 -5.89 13.86
N ARG A 263 18.21 -5.46 15.03
CA ARG A 263 18.34 -4.04 15.41
C ARG A 263 19.36 -3.32 14.53
N ASP A 264 20.51 -3.92 14.30
CA ASP A 264 21.56 -3.40 13.42
C ASP A 264 21.08 -3.22 12.00
N LEU A 265 20.32 -4.19 11.47
CA LEU A 265 19.75 -4.07 10.13
C LEU A 265 18.77 -2.90 10.04
N MET A 266 18.06 -2.58 11.11
CA MET A 266 17.12 -1.45 11.15
C MET A 266 17.80 -0.11 11.42
N GLU A 267 18.65 -0.03 12.44
CA GLU A 267 19.21 1.23 12.99
C GLU A 267 20.65 1.52 12.54
N GLY A 268 21.29 0.55 11.88
CA GLY A 268 22.71 0.59 11.51
C GLY A 268 23.61 0.01 12.59
N TRP A 269 24.58 -0.81 12.18
CA TRP A 269 25.55 -1.43 13.06
C TRP A 269 26.54 -0.40 13.62
N ARG A 270 26.73 -0.42 14.93
CA ARG A 270 27.65 0.44 15.69
C ARG A 270 28.49 -0.37 16.64
N VAL A 271 29.69 0.14 16.92
CA VAL A 271 30.45 -0.31 18.08
C VAL A 271 30.08 0.56 19.27
N ALA A 272 30.03 -0.04 20.46
CA ALA A 272 29.70 0.67 21.69
C ALA A 272 30.51 1.96 21.85
N GLY A 273 29.84 3.09 22.07
CA GLY A 273 30.43 4.42 22.22
C GLY A 273 30.59 5.22 20.92
N GLU A 274 30.33 4.63 19.74
CA GLU A 274 30.33 5.37 18.47
C GLU A 274 28.97 6.04 18.21
N VAL A 275 29.02 7.27 17.71
CA VAL A 275 27.79 8.05 17.36
C VAL A 275 27.27 7.62 16.00
N GLU A 276 28.16 7.51 15.02
CA GLU A 276 27.79 7.13 13.66
C GLU A 276 27.86 5.61 13.46
N PRO A 277 26.95 5.02 12.70
CA PRO A 277 27.01 3.60 12.40
C PRO A 277 28.15 3.28 11.43
N ARG A 278 28.87 2.20 11.69
CA ARG A 278 29.90 1.63 10.78
C ARG A 278 29.30 1.05 9.53
N ALA A 279 28.07 0.55 9.62
CA ALA A 279 27.28 0.13 8.46
C ALA A 279 25.86 0.70 8.57
N LYS A 280 25.35 1.25 7.48
CA LYS A 280 24.00 1.82 7.42
C LYS A 280 22.94 0.72 7.62
N GLY A 281 21.87 1.03 8.35
CA GLY A 281 20.65 0.27 8.41
C GLY A 281 19.53 0.90 7.59
N LEU A 282 18.35 0.33 7.66
CA LEU A 282 17.15 0.80 6.96
C LEU A 282 16.84 2.27 7.28
N ARG A 283 17.06 2.70 8.52
CA ARG A 283 16.84 4.10 8.96
C ARG A 283 17.70 5.10 8.21
N GLN A 284 19.00 4.82 8.04
CA GLN A 284 19.90 5.72 7.30
C GLN A 284 19.63 5.76 5.80
N LEU A 285 18.85 4.80 5.29
CA LEU A 285 18.35 4.83 3.91
C LEU A 285 17.06 5.66 3.77
N GLY A 286 16.43 6.05 4.89
CA GLY A 286 15.21 6.86 4.92
C GLY A 286 13.93 6.08 5.27
N HIS A 287 14.04 4.80 5.64
CA HIS A 287 12.88 4.06 6.16
C HIS A 287 12.58 4.50 7.61
N SER A 288 11.30 4.67 7.91
CA SER A 288 10.86 4.84 9.30
C SER A 288 10.95 3.52 10.05
N THR A 289 11.42 3.55 11.30
CA THR A 289 11.66 2.34 12.12
C THR A 289 10.89 2.40 13.43
N ASN A 290 10.43 1.23 13.91
CA ASN A 290 9.82 1.02 15.21
C ASN A 290 10.41 -0.23 15.87
N LEU A 291 11.27 -0.04 16.87
CA LEU A 291 11.95 -1.12 17.59
C LEU A 291 11.12 -1.76 18.70
N THR A 292 9.97 -1.20 19.03
CA THR A 292 9.11 -1.61 20.14
C THR A 292 7.69 -1.90 19.66
N HIS A 293 7.56 -2.57 18.51
CA HIS A 293 6.26 -2.91 17.97
C HIS A 293 5.46 -3.77 18.96
N ALA A 294 4.21 -3.38 19.19
CA ALA A 294 3.24 -4.15 19.96
C ALA A 294 2.26 -4.85 19.00
N ALA A 295 1.16 -5.37 19.52
CA ALA A 295 0.15 -6.07 18.72
C ALA A 295 -0.66 -5.17 17.77
N ALA A 296 -0.55 -3.85 17.89
CA ALA A 296 -1.27 -2.89 17.04
C ALA A 296 -0.54 -2.65 15.71
N PRO A 297 -1.25 -2.30 14.61
CA PRO A 297 -0.62 -1.92 13.36
C PRO A 297 0.39 -0.78 13.57
N SER A 298 1.58 -0.92 12.99
CA SER A 298 2.61 0.13 12.97
C SER A 298 2.63 0.83 11.62
N ARG A 299 2.85 2.15 11.64
CA ARG A 299 3.08 2.93 10.42
C ARG A 299 4.50 2.86 9.91
N ALA A 300 5.44 2.48 10.78
CA ALA A 300 6.83 2.38 10.40
C ALA A 300 7.00 1.45 9.19
N ASP A 301 7.95 1.79 8.32
CA ASP A 301 8.33 0.94 7.19
C ASP A 301 9.03 -0.32 7.66
N ALA A 302 9.75 -0.26 8.80
CA ALA A 302 10.34 -1.40 9.45
C ALA A 302 9.90 -1.46 10.93
N ALA A 303 9.43 -2.63 11.37
CA ALA A 303 8.97 -2.87 12.74
C ALA A 303 9.66 -4.10 13.33
N LEU A 304 10.07 -4.02 14.59
CA LEU A 304 10.65 -5.13 15.36
C LEU A 304 9.70 -5.51 16.50
N TYR A 305 9.29 -6.75 16.54
CA TYR A 305 8.53 -7.37 17.63
C TYR A 305 9.40 -8.34 18.40
N VAL A 306 9.60 -8.09 19.68
CA VAL A 306 10.32 -9.01 20.58
C VAL A 306 9.31 -9.82 21.36
N LEU A 307 9.34 -11.15 21.22
CA LEU A 307 8.46 -12.06 21.93
C LEU A 307 9.07 -12.46 23.27
N PRO A 308 8.50 -12.05 24.41
CA PRO A 308 9.00 -12.45 25.73
C PRO A 308 8.96 -13.97 25.94
N GLY A 309 10.11 -14.54 26.35
CA GLY A 309 10.31 -15.98 26.51
C GLY A 309 10.21 -16.76 25.21
N GLY A 310 10.37 -16.09 24.08
CA GLY A 310 10.37 -16.72 22.75
C GLY A 310 11.66 -17.48 22.52
N GLU A 311 11.55 -18.71 22.02
CA GLU A 311 12.64 -19.61 21.68
C GLU A 311 12.66 -19.86 20.18
N HIS A 312 13.78 -20.33 19.61
CA HIS A 312 13.96 -20.63 18.18
C HIS A 312 13.21 -21.88 17.76
N ARG A 313 11.85 -21.83 17.77
CA ARG A 313 10.99 -22.98 17.45
C ARG A 313 9.57 -22.58 17.03
N GLN A 314 8.88 -23.54 16.39
CA GLN A 314 7.53 -23.33 15.82
C GLN A 314 6.51 -22.77 16.79
N ARG A 315 6.54 -23.19 18.08
CA ARG A 315 5.59 -22.67 19.08
C ARG A 315 5.75 -21.15 19.33
N SER A 316 6.96 -20.63 19.21
CA SER A 316 7.22 -19.18 19.32
C SER A 316 6.78 -18.45 18.06
N TRP A 317 7.09 -19.00 16.89
CA TRP A 317 6.62 -18.44 15.60
C TRP A 317 5.10 -18.45 15.48
N ALA A 318 4.42 -19.48 16.03
CA ALA A 318 2.96 -19.51 16.13
C ALA A 318 2.40 -18.33 16.97
N ARG A 319 3.14 -17.88 18.01
CA ARG A 319 2.77 -16.71 18.83
C ARG A 319 3.09 -15.38 18.13
N MET A 320 4.11 -15.33 17.29
CA MET A 320 4.49 -14.14 16.49
C MET A 320 3.53 -13.93 15.31
N LEU A 321 3.01 -15.02 14.74
CA LEU A 321 2.22 -15.02 13.51
C LEU A 321 1.00 -14.09 13.56
N PRO A 322 0.13 -14.09 14.58
CA PRO A 322 -1.02 -13.20 14.61
C PRO A 322 -0.64 -11.72 14.70
N VAL A 323 0.51 -11.39 15.30
CA VAL A 323 1.03 -10.00 15.34
C VAL A 323 1.43 -9.56 13.94
N PHE A 324 2.16 -10.41 13.22
CA PHE A 324 2.52 -10.15 11.83
C PHE A 324 1.29 -10.05 10.91
N LEU A 325 0.31 -10.96 11.07
CA LEU A 325 -0.90 -10.95 10.23
C LEU A 325 -1.70 -9.66 10.42
N ARG A 326 -1.82 -9.16 11.64
CA ARG A 326 -2.42 -7.85 11.93
C ARG A 326 -1.60 -6.72 11.32
N TRP A 327 -0.27 -6.75 11.46
CA TRP A 327 0.59 -5.75 10.85
C TRP A 327 0.48 -5.75 9.33
N ALA A 328 0.42 -6.92 8.69
CA ALA A 328 0.41 -7.05 7.24
C ALA A 328 -0.96 -6.81 6.62
N TYR A 329 -2.05 -7.22 7.27
CA TYR A 329 -3.37 -7.32 6.67
C TYR A 329 -4.49 -6.74 7.54
N ALA A 330 -4.18 -6.05 8.64
CA ALA A 330 -5.22 -5.44 9.46
C ALA A 330 -6.21 -4.68 8.57
N LEU A 331 -7.47 -5.00 8.71
CA LEU A 331 -8.49 -4.03 8.38
C LEU A 331 -8.22 -2.85 9.31
N ARG A 332 -8.07 -1.65 8.78
CA ARG A 332 -7.94 -0.47 9.64
C ARG A 332 -9.09 -0.54 10.63
N ALA A 333 -8.76 -0.66 11.91
CA ALA A 333 -9.78 -0.56 12.93
C ALA A 333 -10.58 0.72 12.69
N PRO A 334 -11.90 0.71 12.82
CA PRO A 334 -12.65 1.96 12.84
C PRO A 334 -11.95 2.87 13.84
N ALA A 335 -11.73 4.13 13.47
CA ALA A 335 -11.09 5.10 14.35
C ALA A 335 -11.78 5.03 15.70
N LEU A 336 -11.03 4.79 16.77
CA LEU A 336 -11.57 4.59 18.14
C LEU A 336 -12.43 5.76 18.64
N GLN A 337 -12.50 6.86 17.90
CA GLN A 337 -13.28 8.06 18.17
C GLN A 337 -14.23 8.44 17.04
N ALA A 338 -14.32 7.66 15.96
CA ALA A 338 -15.20 8.00 14.84
C ALA A 338 -16.67 7.83 15.25
N THR A 339 -17.41 8.91 15.15
CA THR A 339 -18.86 8.88 15.26
C THR A 339 -19.45 8.36 13.95
N GLY A 340 -20.13 7.23 13.98
CA GLY A 340 -20.59 6.53 12.77
C GLY A 340 -19.76 5.27 12.51
N THR A 341 -19.72 4.79 11.27
CA THR A 341 -18.97 3.59 10.89
C THR A 341 -18.03 3.92 9.75
N THR A 342 -16.76 3.52 9.86
CA THR A 342 -15.79 3.63 8.77
C THR A 342 -15.52 2.25 8.17
N GLU A 343 -15.69 2.12 6.86
CA GLU A 343 -15.32 0.95 6.09
C GLU A 343 -14.07 1.27 5.27
N SER A 344 -13.02 0.47 5.43
CA SER A 344 -11.74 0.67 4.73
C SER A 344 -11.55 -0.38 3.64
N TRP A 345 -11.38 0.08 2.41
CA TRP A 345 -11.10 -0.71 1.24
C TRP A 345 -9.63 -0.54 0.88
N GLN A 346 -8.81 -1.52 1.23
CA GLN A 346 -7.39 -1.46 0.91
C GLN A 346 -7.16 -1.85 -0.54
N GLY A 347 -6.37 -0.99 -1.21
CA GLY A 347 -5.86 -1.23 -2.53
C GLY A 347 -6.90 -1.43 -3.61
N VAL A 348 -7.86 -0.57 -3.67
CA VAL A 348 -8.80 -0.50 -4.80
C VAL A 348 -8.01 -0.39 -6.10
N PRO A 349 -8.15 -1.35 -7.01
CA PRO A 349 -7.37 -1.37 -8.24
C PRO A 349 -7.79 -0.24 -9.18
N SER A 350 -6.85 0.26 -9.98
CA SER A 350 -7.12 1.23 -11.02
C SER A 350 -6.34 0.91 -12.29
N ARG A 351 -6.94 1.19 -13.43
CA ARG A 351 -6.28 1.15 -14.74
C ARG A 351 -5.48 2.42 -15.02
N HIS A 352 -5.76 3.48 -14.28
CA HIS A 352 -5.25 4.84 -14.55
C HIS A 352 -4.10 5.23 -13.62
N VAL A 353 -4.19 4.81 -12.35
CA VAL A 353 -3.19 5.11 -11.30
C VAL A 353 -2.82 3.86 -10.52
N GLY A 354 -1.78 3.94 -9.70
CA GLY A 354 -1.49 2.90 -8.72
C GLY A 354 -2.70 2.65 -7.83
N ALA A 355 -2.90 1.41 -7.39
CA ALA A 355 -4.02 1.07 -6.53
C ALA A 355 -4.02 1.90 -5.24
N ARG A 356 -5.22 2.20 -4.72
CA ARG A 356 -5.44 3.16 -3.64
C ARG A 356 -6.24 2.55 -2.50
N ASP A 357 -5.91 2.95 -1.28
CA ASP A 357 -6.78 2.69 -0.14
C ASP A 357 -7.91 3.72 -0.14
N VAL A 358 -9.11 3.24 0.20
CA VAL A 358 -10.33 4.03 0.19
C VAL A 358 -11.05 3.83 1.51
N ASP A 359 -11.17 4.87 2.31
CA ASP A 359 -11.96 4.87 3.54
C ASP A 359 -13.34 5.48 3.27
N VAL A 360 -14.39 4.77 3.64
CA VAL A 360 -15.77 5.21 3.49
C VAL A 360 -16.40 5.35 4.87
N TRP A 361 -16.62 6.58 5.29
CA TRP A 361 -17.34 6.85 6.53
C TRP A 361 -18.86 6.83 6.30
N LEU A 362 -19.59 6.12 7.15
CA LEU A 362 -21.04 6.00 7.14
C LEU A 362 -21.64 6.71 8.35
N PRO A 363 -22.57 7.67 8.15
CA PRO A 363 -23.14 8.38 9.28
C PRO A 363 -23.91 7.46 10.23
N PRO A 364 -24.07 7.82 11.51
CA PRO A 364 -24.84 7.01 12.48
C PRO A 364 -26.23 6.60 11.98
N SER A 365 -26.88 7.46 11.18
CA SER A 365 -28.20 7.19 10.61
C SER A 365 -28.20 6.15 9.47
N TYR A 366 -27.05 5.73 8.95
CA TYR A 366 -26.99 4.84 7.80
C TYR A 366 -27.56 3.44 8.08
N GLY A 367 -27.41 2.92 9.30
CA GLY A 367 -27.97 1.64 9.71
C GLY A 367 -29.48 1.66 10.02
N HIS A 368 -30.07 2.84 10.24
CA HIS A 368 -31.45 2.95 10.77
C HIS A 368 -32.53 2.97 9.70
N ASP A 369 -32.25 3.46 8.49
CA ASP A 369 -33.22 3.56 7.40
C ASP A 369 -32.64 3.02 6.10
N PRO A 370 -32.96 1.77 5.71
CA PRO A 370 -32.50 1.16 4.48
C PRO A 370 -32.96 1.85 3.19
N SER A 371 -34.02 2.65 3.24
CA SER A 371 -34.55 3.36 2.07
C SER A 371 -33.84 4.68 1.79
N ARG A 372 -33.19 5.24 2.81
CA ARG A 372 -32.54 6.54 2.72
C ARG A 372 -31.30 6.49 1.86
N ARG A 373 -31.16 7.47 0.97
CA ARG A 373 -29.97 7.70 0.15
C ARG A 373 -29.24 8.97 0.60
N TYR A 374 -27.95 9.02 0.31
CA TYR A 374 -27.06 10.04 0.86
C TYR A 374 -26.25 10.72 -0.24
N PRO A 375 -26.02 12.05 -0.16
CA PRO A 375 -25.02 12.72 -0.98
C PRO A 375 -23.62 12.21 -0.66
N VAL A 376 -22.68 12.35 -1.58
CA VAL A 376 -21.32 11.87 -1.43
C VAL A 376 -20.33 13.04 -1.52
N LEU A 377 -19.46 13.15 -0.52
CA LEU A 377 -18.31 14.05 -0.53
C LEU A 377 -17.02 13.24 -0.69
N TYR A 378 -16.34 13.41 -1.81
CA TYR A 378 -15.01 12.84 -2.04
C TYR A 378 -13.97 13.79 -1.45
N MET A 379 -13.11 13.28 -0.55
CA MET A 379 -12.04 14.04 0.06
C MET A 379 -10.67 13.45 -0.25
N HIS A 380 -9.71 14.32 -0.45
CA HIS A 380 -8.30 13.94 -0.63
C HIS A 380 -7.61 13.80 0.73
N ASP A 381 -6.45 13.12 0.74
CA ASP A 381 -5.63 12.87 1.93
C ASP A 381 -6.38 12.11 3.05
N GLY A 382 -7.07 11.02 2.67
CA GLY A 382 -7.95 10.20 3.54
C GLY A 382 -7.34 9.78 4.87
N GLN A 383 -6.02 9.58 4.91
CA GLN A 383 -5.29 9.24 6.13
C GLN A 383 -5.34 10.36 7.19
N ASN A 384 -5.66 11.60 6.80
CA ASN A 384 -5.71 12.75 7.69
C ASN A 384 -7.13 13.10 8.19
N LEU A 385 -8.15 12.33 7.83
CA LEU A 385 -9.55 12.78 7.97
C LEU A 385 -10.23 12.32 9.26
N PHE A 386 -9.99 11.10 9.74
CA PHE A 386 -10.82 10.45 10.75
C PHE A 386 -10.07 9.97 11.99
N ASP A 387 -8.77 9.82 11.95
CA ASP A 387 -7.98 9.25 13.03
C ASP A 387 -6.64 9.97 13.16
N PRO A 388 -6.40 10.66 14.30
CA PRO A 388 -5.14 11.35 14.51
C PRO A 388 -3.94 10.40 14.49
N ALA A 389 -4.14 9.11 14.87
CA ALA A 389 -3.11 8.11 14.76
C ALA A 389 -2.76 7.74 13.31
N LEU A 390 -3.56 8.06 12.32
CA LEU A 390 -3.31 7.89 10.89
C LEU A 390 -2.84 9.18 10.19
N SER A 391 -3.02 10.33 10.79
CA SER A 391 -2.63 11.60 10.22
C SER A 391 -1.11 11.79 10.19
N TYR A 392 -0.61 12.41 9.13
CA TYR A 392 0.82 12.72 8.97
C TYR A 392 1.39 13.58 10.11
N THR A 393 0.58 14.46 10.68
CA THR A 393 0.96 15.39 11.76
C THR A 393 0.57 14.90 13.15
N GLY A 394 -0.14 13.75 13.26
CA GLY A 394 -0.72 13.29 14.52
C GLY A 394 -2.01 14.03 14.91
N VAL A 395 -2.52 14.88 14.02
CA VAL A 395 -3.82 15.58 14.14
C VAL A 395 -4.64 15.25 12.91
N ASP A 396 -5.85 14.75 13.09
CA ASP A 396 -6.83 14.55 12.02
C ASP A 396 -7.71 15.80 11.81
N TRP A 397 -8.51 15.79 10.73
CA TRP A 397 -9.46 16.86 10.47
C TRP A 397 -10.78 16.75 11.26
N ASP A 398 -11.01 15.66 12.00
CA ASP A 398 -12.25 15.37 12.73
C ASP A 398 -13.50 15.46 11.82
N ILE A 399 -13.38 14.97 10.58
CA ILE A 399 -14.46 15.05 9.59
C ILE A 399 -15.70 14.29 10.05
N ASP A 400 -15.54 13.12 10.64
CA ASP A 400 -16.62 12.30 11.19
C ASP A 400 -17.31 12.98 12.37
N GLY A 401 -16.57 13.62 13.27
CA GLY A 401 -17.10 14.44 14.36
C GLY A 401 -17.83 15.67 13.84
N ALA A 402 -17.22 16.43 12.93
CA ALA A 402 -17.83 17.58 12.28
C ALA A 402 -19.11 17.19 11.53
N MET A 403 -19.06 16.12 10.75
CA MET A 403 -20.22 15.60 10.02
C MET A 403 -21.33 15.14 10.96
N THR A 404 -21.00 14.45 12.06
CA THR A 404 -21.99 14.03 13.06
C THR A 404 -22.67 15.22 13.72
N ARG A 405 -21.92 16.27 14.09
CA ARG A 405 -22.49 17.53 14.62
C ARG A 405 -23.42 18.20 13.60
N LEU A 406 -23.03 18.26 12.34
CA LEU A 406 -23.82 18.84 11.26
C LEU A 406 -25.04 17.99 10.89
N ILE A 407 -24.94 16.67 10.91
CA ILE A 407 -26.08 15.76 10.71
C ILE A 407 -27.09 15.88 11.84
N GLY A 408 -26.63 15.96 13.09
CA GLY A 408 -27.48 16.23 14.26
C GLY A 408 -28.22 17.56 14.17
N SER A 409 -27.69 18.54 13.41
CA SER A 409 -28.33 19.80 13.06
C SER A 409 -29.13 19.78 11.74
N GLY A 410 -29.26 18.62 11.07
CA GLY A 410 -30.03 18.43 9.84
C GLY A 410 -29.25 18.56 8.53
N ILE A 411 -27.91 18.57 8.54
CA ILE A 411 -27.02 18.74 7.37
C ILE A 411 -26.29 17.42 7.06
N PHE A 412 -26.13 17.05 5.78
CA PHE A 412 -25.62 15.74 5.34
C PHE A 412 -24.44 15.79 4.36
N GLY A 413 -23.51 14.82 4.41
CA GLY A 413 -22.43 14.60 3.44
C GLY A 413 -21.36 13.60 3.87
N ARG A 414 -20.49 13.14 2.95
CA ARG A 414 -19.49 12.10 3.20
C ARG A 414 -18.17 12.31 2.48
N PRO A 415 -16.99 12.00 3.08
CA PRO A 415 -15.68 12.20 2.47
C PRO A 415 -14.90 10.93 2.12
N MET A 416 -13.92 11.08 1.21
CA MET A 416 -12.88 10.11 0.85
C MET A 416 -11.57 10.77 0.46
N GLY A 417 -10.42 10.17 0.79
CA GLY A 417 -9.12 10.79 0.60
C GLY A 417 -8.09 10.01 -0.22
N LEU A 418 -7.08 10.68 -0.79
CA LEU A 418 -6.01 10.07 -1.59
C LEU A 418 -4.69 10.84 -1.74
N ALA A 419 -3.61 10.07 -2.01
CA ALA A 419 -2.20 10.50 -2.06
C ALA A 419 -1.52 10.40 -3.44
N LYS A 420 -0.52 11.17 -3.60
CA LYS A 420 0.77 11.31 -4.35
C LYS A 420 0.96 10.62 -5.70
N ASP A 421 1.04 11.39 -6.75
CA ASP A 421 1.94 11.55 -7.91
C ASP A 421 1.26 12.45 -8.94
N ILE A 422 1.97 13.38 -9.57
CA ILE A 422 1.39 14.38 -10.48
C ILE A 422 0.96 13.72 -11.81
N ARG A 423 -0.18 13.07 -11.78
CA ARG A 423 -0.90 12.51 -12.94
C ARG A 423 -2.37 12.90 -12.81
N SER A 424 -2.62 14.21 -12.77
CA SER A 424 -3.93 14.77 -12.43
C SER A 424 -5.08 14.20 -13.27
N ASP A 425 -4.92 14.09 -14.59
CA ASP A 425 -5.97 13.54 -15.46
C ASP A 425 -6.21 12.05 -15.23
N ASP A 426 -5.15 11.25 -15.07
CA ASP A 426 -5.28 9.83 -14.75
C ASP A 426 -5.92 9.62 -13.37
N TYR A 427 -5.57 10.47 -12.41
CA TYR A 427 -6.18 10.45 -11.09
C TYR A 427 -7.68 10.81 -11.14
N LEU A 428 -8.06 11.83 -11.89
CA LEU A 428 -9.47 12.17 -12.06
C LEU A 428 -10.25 11.10 -12.83
N ARG A 429 -9.63 10.42 -13.78
CA ARG A 429 -10.24 9.26 -14.45
C ARG A 429 -10.48 8.12 -13.47
N PHE A 430 -9.52 7.82 -12.60
CA PHE A 430 -9.74 6.87 -11.51
C PHE A 430 -10.94 7.29 -10.65
N LEU A 431 -10.99 8.54 -10.21
CA LEU A 431 -12.05 9.06 -9.36
C LEU A 431 -13.44 8.94 -10.01
N VAL A 432 -13.55 9.31 -11.30
CA VAL A 432 -14.82 9.41 -12.02
C VAL A 432 -15.24 8.09 -12.68
N GLU A 433 -14.30 7.38 -13.32
CA GLU A 433 -14.61 6.19 -14.12
C GLU A 433 -14.59 4.89 -13.30
N GLU A 434 -13.90 4.87 -12.16
CA GLU A 434 -13.69 3.67 -11.37
C GLU A 434 -14.22 3.81 -9.93
N LEU A 435 -13.75 4.82 -9.17
CA LEU A 435 -14.10 4.96 -7.76
C LEU A 435 -15.55 5.37 -7.56
N LYS A 436 -16.05 6.38 -8.26
CA LYS A 436 -17.44 6.81 -8.12
C LYS A 436 -18.43 5.69 -8.48
N PRO A 437 -18.31 4.97 -9.61
CA PRO A 437 -19.17 3.81 -9.90
C PRO A 437 -19.05 2.70 -8.84
N PHE A 438 -17.83 2.47 -8.31
CA PHE A 438 -17.62 1.50 -7.23
C PHE A 438 -18.38 1.86 -5.97
N VAL A 439 -18.38 3.15 -5.58
CA VAL A 439 -19.10 3.67 -4.41
C VAL A 439 -20.61 3.63 -4.64
N ASP A 440 -21.07 4.11 -5.79
CA ASP A 440 -22.51 4.16 -6.11
C ASP A 440 -23.15 2.76 -6.20
N ALA A 441 -22.38 1.75 -6.62
CA ALA A 441 -22.86 0.37 -6.68
C ALA A 441 -22.95 -0.31 -5.29
N ARG A 442 -22.18 0.15 -4.29
CA ARG A 442 -22.08 -0.50 -2.96
C ARG A 442 -22.82 0.21 -1.86
N TYR A 443 -23.01 1.50 -2.02
CA TYR A 443 -23.61 2.34 -0.99
C TYR A 443 -24.88 3.01 -1.50
N ARG A 444 -25.77 3.37 -0.58
CA ARG A 444 -27.01 4.07 -0.88
C ARG A 444 -26.75 5.54 -1.16
N THR A 445 -26.16 5.84 -2.29
CA THR A 445 -25.80 7.19 -2.72
C THR A 445 -26.93 7.87 -3.49
N LEU A 446 -26.85 9.20 -3.54
CA LEU A 446 -27.50 10.05 -4.52
C LEU A 446 -26.46 10.33 -5.62
N PRO A 447 -26.50 9.63 -6.77
CA PRO A 447 -25.37 9.62 -7.71
C PRO A 447 -25.29 10.86 -8.62
N GLY A 448 -26.29 11.75 -8.54
CA GLY A 448 -26.36 12.96 -9.36
C GLY A 448 -25.31 14.01 -8.98
N ARG A 449 -25.03 14.91 -9.93
CA ARG A 449 -24.07 16.01 -9.76
C ARG A 449 -24.37 16.83 -8.50
N ASP A 450 -25.62 17.21 -8.28
CA ASP A 450 -26.02 18.12 -7.21
C ASP A 450 -25.85 17.53 -5.80
N ASP A 451 -25.60 16.24 -5.73
CA ASP A 451 -25.35 15.47 -4.51
C ASP A 451 -23.94 14.85 -4.48
N THR A 452 -23.06 15.25 -5.42
CA THR A 452 -21.67 14.76 -5.50
C THR A 452 -20.72 15.95 -5.35
N PHE A 453 -19.88 15.90 -4.33
CA PHE A 453 -18.97 16.97 -3.95
C PHE A 453 -17.53 16.45 -3.87
N VAL A 454 -16.56 17.36 -4.01
CA VAL A 454 -15.13 17.05 -3.86
C VAL A 454 -14.45 18.10 -3.00
N MET A 455 -13.54 17.69 -2.11
CA MET A 455 -12.87 18.59 -1.17
C MET A 455 -11.44 18.11 -0.84
N GLY A 456 -10.58 19.07 -0.53
CA GLY A 456 -9.23 18.82 -0.03
C GLY A 456 -8.50 20.09 0.35
N SER A 457 -7.29 19.94 0.93
CA SER A 457 -6.43 21.06 1.29
C SER A 457 -5.21 21.15 0.38
N SER A 458 -4.61 22.33 0.31
CA SER A 458 -3.34 22.54 -0.40
C SER A 458 -3.41 22.06 -1.86
N MET A 459 -2.63 21.05 -2.24
CA MET A 459 -2.72 20.40 -3.55
C MET A 459 -4.04 19.63 -3.72
N GLY A 460 -4.61 19.10 -2.62
CA GLY A 460 -5.95 18.49 -2.61
C GLY A 460 -7.06 19.51 -2.91
N GLY A 461 -6.94 20.76 -2.47
CA GLY A 461 -7.83 21.85 -2.86
C GLY A 461 -7.72 22.19 -4.35
N LEU A 462 -6.49 22.19 -4.87
CA LEU A 462 -6.22 22.47 -6.27
C LEU A 462 -6.82 21.39 -7.19
N ILE A 463 -6.60 20.10 -6.88
CA ILE A 463 -7.17 19.00 -7.68
C ILE A 463 -8.69 18.93 -7.54
N SER A 464 -9.27 19.36 -6.41
CA SER A 464 -10.72 19.46 -6.24
C SER A 464 -11.35 20.48 -7.20
N LEU A 465 -10.77 21.66 -7.32
CA LEU A 465 -11.18 22.67 -8.31
C LEU A 465 -11.02 22.16 -9.74
N TYR A 466 -9.88 21.52 -10.01
CA TYR A 466 -9.60 20.93 -11.32
C TYR A 466 -10.61 19.81 -11.67
N ALA A 467 -11.02 18.99 -10.69
CA ALA A 467 -12.03 17.97 -10.87
C ALA A 467 -13.38 18.55 -11.31
N ALA A 468 -13.86 19.59 -10.67
CA ALA A 468 -15.12 20.24 -11.05
C ALA A 468 -15.03 20.94 -12.42
N ALA A 469 -13.88 21.52 -12.76
CA ALA A 469 -13.65 22.14 -14.06
C ALA A 469 -13.59 21.11 -15.20
N ARG A 470 -13.00 19.94 -14.97
CA ARG A 470 -12.86 18.86 -15.96
C ARG A 470 -14.11 17.99 -16.08
N TYR A 471 -14.83 17.81 -14.98
CA TYR A 471 -16.01 16.94 -14.88
C TYR A 471 -17.21 17.69 -14.25
N PRO A 472 -17.64 18.81 -14.83
CA PRO A 472 -18.73 19.65 -14.27
C PRO A 472 -20.07 18.90 -14.22
N GLN A 473 -20.23 17.84 -15.00
CA GLN A 473 -21.40 16.97 -14.97
C GLN A 473 -21.42 15.98 -13.78
N ILE A 474 -20.30 15.84 -13.06
CA ILE A 474 -20.14 14.88 -11.97
C ILE A 474 -20.15 15.58 -10.60
N PHE A 475 -19.45 16.69 -10.46
CA PHE A 475 -19.26 17.39 -9.19
C PHE A 475 -20.03 18.69 -9.15
N GLY A 476 -21.03 18.80 -8.27
CA GLY A 476 -21.85 20.01 -8.09
C GLY A 476 -21.26 21.02 -7.10
N GLY A 477 -20.22 20.67 -6.37
CA GLY A 477 -19.55 21.60 -5.48
C GLY A 477 -18.15 21.20 -5.03
N VAL A 478 -17.37 22.20 -4.65
CA VAL A 478 -15.95 22.07 -4.29
C VAL A 478 -15.64 22.75 -2.97
N GLY A 479 -14.89 22.04 -2.11
CA GLY A 479 -14.22 22.60 -0.94
C GLY A 479 -12.70 22.68 -1.15
N ALA A 480 -12.19 23.88 -1.38
CA ALA A 480 -10.78 24.13 -1.69
C ALA A 480 -10.11 24.87 -0.51
N VAL A 481 -9.58 24.10 0.44
CA VAL A 481 -9.03 24.61 1.71
C VAL A 481 -7.55 24.92 1.55
N SER A 482 -7.10 26.09 1.98
CA SER A 482 -5.69 26.54 1.86
C SER A 482 -5.07 26.13 0.52
N THR A 483 -5.75 26.44 -0.57
CA THR A 483 -5.42 25.91 -1.91
C THR A 483 -4.08 26.43 -2.39
N HIS A 484 -3.22 25.53 -2.88
CA HIS A 484 -1.86 25.85 -3.31
C HIS A 484 -1.81 26.57 -4.67
N PHE A 485 -2.48 27.71 -4.79
CA PHE A 485 -2.45 28.57 -5.99
C PHE A 485 -1.06 29.16 -6.35
N PRO A 486 -0.08 29.31 -5.43
CA PRO A 486 1.26 29.74 -5.81
C PRO A 486 2.02 28.76 -6.74
N ALA A 487 1.52 27.55 -6.92
CA ALA A 487 2.10 26.60 -7.88
C ALA A 487 2.31 27.28 -9.26
N CYS A 488 3.49 27.10 -9.84
CA CYS A 488 3.96 27.74 -11.08
C CYS A 488 3.68 29.26 -11.16
N GLY A 489 3.78 30.00 -10.04
CA GLY A 489 3.53 31.44 -10.02
C GLY A 489 2.06 31.83 -10.23
N GLY A 490 1.13 30.89 -10.00
CA GLY A 490 -0.31 31.11 -10.16
C GLY A 490 -0.84 30.86 -11.57
N CYS A 491 -0.10 30.17 -12.45
CA CYS A 491 -0.52 29.84 -13.83
C CYS A 491 -1.85 29.06 -13.87
N VAL A 492 -2.14 28.29 -12.84
CA VAL A 492 -3.38 27.52 -12.72
C VAL A 492 -4.62 28.43 -12.58
N ILE A 493 -4.46 29.63 -11.99
CA ILE A 493 -5.56 30.60 -11.85
C ILE A 493 -5.97 31.11 -13.24
N ASP A 494 -5.00 31.38 -14.10
CA ASP A 494 -5.27 31.82 -15.48
C ASP A 494 -5.99 30.71 -16.29
N TRP A 495 -5.60 29.46 -16.05
CA TRP A 495 -6.29 28.31 -16.65
C TRP A 495 -7.75 28.23 -16.17
N PHE A 496 -8.03 28.40 -14.88
CA PHE A 496 -9.40 28.43 -14.34
C PHE A 496 -10.24 29.55 -14.97
N GLY A 497 -9.66 30.69 -15.30
CA GLY A 497 -10.35 31.77 -15.97
C GLY A 497 -11.08 31.37 -17.27
N ALA A 498 -10.55 30.35 -17.96
CA ALA A 498 -11.15 29.81 -19.18
C ALA A 498 -11.95 28.51 -18.97
N HIS A 499 -11.94 27.93 -17.78
CA HIS A 499 -12.45 26.57 -17.53
C HIS A 499 -13.33 26.45 -16.27
N LEU A 500 -13.84 27.56 -15.75
CA LEU A 500 -14.77 27.51 -14.61
C LEU A 500 -16.03 26.71 -14.97
N PRO A 501 -16.56 25.89 -14.07
CA PRO A 501 -17.87 25.30 -14.23
C PRO A 501 -18.97 26.37 -14.17
N ASP A 502 -20.17 26.05 -14.67
CA ASP A 502 -21.31 26.96 -14.72
C ASP A 502 -21.71 27.44 -13.31
N PRO A 503 -21.66 28.76 -13.01
CA PRO A 503 -22.02 29.31 -11.72
C PRO A 503 -23.50 29.11 -11.35
N GLY A 504 -24.37 28.87 -12.34
CA GLY A 504 -25.78 28.55 -12.09
C GLY A 504 -26.02 27.18 -11.47
N THR A 505 -25.00 26.29 -11.49
CA THR A 505 -25.15 24.88 -11.11
C THR A 505 -24.07 24.37 -10.18
N HIS A 506 -23.10 25.20 -9.81
CA HIS A 506 -21.97 24.79 -8.97
C HIS A 506 -21.77 25.73 -7.78
N ARG A 507 -21.24 25.15 -6.68
CA ARG A 507 -20.85 25.90 -5.47
C ARG A 507 -19.37 25.75 -5.21
N LEU A 508 -18.68 26.83 -4.93
CA LEU A 508 -17.24 26.82 -4.68
C LEU A 508 -16.93 27.46 -3.32
N TYR A 509 -16.32 26.69 -2.43
CA TYR A 509 -15.77 27.19 -1.18
C TYR A 509 -14.25 27.26 -1.28
N LEU A 510 -13.68 28.41 -0.96
CA LEU A 510 -12.24 28.62 -0.89
C LEU A 510 -11.87 29.26 0.45
N ASP A 511 -10.70 28.91 0.96
CA ASP A 511 -10.13 29.59 2.12
C ASP A 511 -8.60 29.56 2.13
N HIS A 512 -8.04 30.34 3.04
CA HIS A 512 -6.63 30.30 3.40
C HIS A 512 -6.38 30.87 4.80
N GLY A 513 -5.29 30.41 5.44
CA GLY A 513 -4.73 31.06 6.62
C GLY A 513 -3.87 32.28 6.27
N THR A 514 -3.11 32.78 7.24
CA THR A 514 -2.16 33.91 7.04
C THR A 514 -0.79 33.63 7.66
N ALA A 515 -0.57 32.46 8.25
CA ALA A 515 0.70 32.05 8.84
C ALA A 515 1.35 30.91 8.05
N THR A 516 2.62 30.65 8.30
CA THR A 516 3.43 29.61 7.67
C THR A 516 3.40 29.68 6.13
N LEU A 517 3.09 28.60 5.43
CA LEU A 517 2.99 28.61 3.96
C LEU A 517 1.84 29.50 3.47
N ASP A 518 0.72 29.56 4.20
CA ASP A 518 -0.46 30.34 3.87
C ASP A 518 -0.19 31.85 3.89
N ALA A 519 0.87 32.32 4.53
CA ALA A 519 1.28 33.73 4.47
C ALA A 519 1.52 34.26 3.03
N LYS A 520 1.78 33.36 2.10
CA LYS A 520 2.02 33.66 0.68
C LYS A 520 0.74 33.63 -0.18
N TYR A 521 -0.39 33.17 0.36
CA TYR A 521 -1.60 32.88 -0.41
C TYR A 521 -2.50 34.08 -0.72
N PRO A 522 -2.58 35.13 0.12
CA PRO A 522 -3.53 36.21 -0.11
C PRO A 522 -3.52 36.85 -1.52
N PRO A 523 -2.37 37.15 -2.15
CA PRO A 523 -2.38 37.74 -3.49
C PRO A 523 -2.89 36.80 -4.57
N TYR A 524 -2.64 35.47 -4.43
CA TYR A 524 -3.13 34.47 -5.36
C TYR A 524 -4.63 34.22 -5.16
N GLN A 525 -5.09 34.16 -3.90
CA GLN A 525 -6.52 34.06 -3.60
C GLN A 525 -7.29 35.24 -4.18
N ALA A 526 -6.79 36.47 -4.01
CA ALA A 526 -7.42 37.65 -4.57
C ALA A 526 -7.52 37.60 -6.11
N ARG A 527 -6.51 37.05 -6.79
CA ARG A 527 -6.58 36.79 -8.25
C ARG A 527 -7.67 35.76 -8.59
N MET A 528 -7.75 34.67 -7.83
CA MET A 528 -8.78 33.65 -8.04
C MET A 528 -10.18 34.22 -7.79
N ASP A 529 -10.35 35.02 -6.75
CA ASP A 529 -11.62 35.69 -6.46
C ASP A 529 -12.06 36.66 -7.59
N ALA A 530 -11.10 37.33 -8.22
CA ALA A 530 -11.37 38.15 -9.40
C ALA A 530 -11.82 37.30 -10.60
N VAL A 531 -11.19 36.15 -10.80
CA VAL A 531 -11.58 35.16 -11.83
C VAL A 531 -13.00 34.63 -11.60
N LEU A 532 -13.34 34.31 -10.36
CA LEU A 532 -14.69 33.83 -10.01
C LEU A 532 -15.76 34.88 -10.26
N ARG A 533 -15.51 36.14 -9.86
CA ARG A 533 -16.43 37.23 -10.15
C ARG A 533 -16.62 37.44 -11.66
N ALA A 534 -15.53 37.45 -12.41
CA ALA A 534 -15.58 37.58 -13.87
C ALA A 534 -16.33 36.40 -14.54
N GLY A 535 -16.23 35.19 -13.95
CA GLY A 535 -16.94 33.98 -14.38
C GLY A 535 -18.41 33.92 -13.95
N GLY A 536 -18.95 34.99 -13.30
CA GLY A 536 -20.36 35.06 -12.92
C GLY A 536 -20.72 34.44 -11.56
N TYR A 537 -19.73 34.04 -10.75
CA TYR A 537 -19.98 33.61 -9.39
C TYR A 537 -20.33 34.80 -8.49
N ARG A 538 -21.24 34.60 -7.55
CA ARG A 538 -21.70 35.59 -6.58
C ARG A 538 -21.25 35.19 -5.18
N GLU A 539 -20.41 36.05 -4.58
CA GLU A 539 -19.90 35.85 -3.23
C GLU A 539 -21.02 35.83 -2.18
N GLY A 540 -21.03 34.84 -1.31
CA GLY A 540 -22.07 34.61 -0.32
C GLY A 540 -23.27 33.78 -0.81
N ASP A 541 -23.39 33.52 -2.11
CA ASP A 541 -24.45 32.72 -2.74
C ASP A 541 -23.90 31.38 -3.22
N ASN A 542 -23.29 31.36 -4.39
CA ASN A 542 -22.73 30.16 -4.99
C ASN A 542 -21.20 30.03 -4.87
N TRP A 543 -20.56 31.01 -4.25
CA TRP A 543 -19.15 31.03 -3.94
C TRP A 543 -18.89 31.74 -2.60
N ILE A 544 -17.93 31.19 -1.82
CA ILE A 544 -17.42 31.80 -0.59
C ILE A 544 -15.89 31.72 -0.60
N THR A 545 -15.23 32.84 -0.30
CA THR A 545 -13.82 32.88 0.13
C THR A 545 -13.74 33.30 1.59
N ARG A 546 -12.92 32.60 2.39
CA ARG A 546 -12.66 32.92 3.80
C ARG A 546 -11.17 33.08 4.05
N ARG A 547 -10.83 34.12 4.83
CA ARG A 547 -9.47 34.32 5.36
C ARG A 547 -9.48 34.09 6.87
N PHE A 548 -8.53 33.32 7.36
CA PHE A 548 -8.37 32.96 8.76
C PHE A 548 -7.06 33.55 9.29
N GLU A 549 -7.15 34.65 10.02
CA GLU A 549 -5.99 35.35 10.53
C GLU A 549 -5.20 34.50 11.54
N GLY A 550 -3.89 34.41 11.39
CA GLY A 550 -3.00 33.62 12.22
C GLY A 550 -3.08 32.10 11.98
N ALA A 551 -3.99 31.62 11.14
CA ALA A 551 -4.10 30.19 10.86
C ALA A 551 -2.94 29.70 9.98
N GLU A 552 -2.38 28.56 10.34
CA GLU A 552 -1.26 27.91 9.68
C GLU A 552 -1.69 26.97 8.57
N HIS A 553 -0.72 26.52 7.77
CA HIS A 553 -0.91 25.51 6.72
C HIS A 553 -0.73 24.10 7.30
N ASN A 554 -1.68 23.63 8.10
CA ASN A 554 -1.64 22.32 8.74
C ASN A 554 -3.03 21.80 9.12
N GLU A 555 -3.08 20.51 9.48
CA GLU A 555 -4.30 19.77 9.81
C GLU A 555 -5.05 20.39 11.01
N ALA A 556 -4.34 20.88 12.02
CA ALA A 556 -4.97 21.50 13.19
C ALA A 556 -5.75 22.76 12.82
N ALA A 557 -5.17 23.60 11.96
CA ALA A 557 -5.84 24.80 11.46
C ALA A 557 -7.02 24.45 10.53
N TRP A 558 -6.92 23.39 9.73
CA TRP A 558 -8.02 22.92 8.87
C TRP A 558 -9.14 22.28 9.68
N LYS A 559 -8.83 21.45 10.68
CA LYS A 559 -9.78 20.91 11.65
C LYS A 559 -10.62 21.99 12.31
N ALA A 560 -9.98 23.07 12.76
CA ALA A 560 -10.65 24.17 13.47
C ALA A 560 -11.73 24.89 12.65
N ARG A 561 -11.72 24.75 11.32
CA ARG A 561 -12.63 25.46 10.42
C ARG A 561 -13.40 24.57 9.44
N VAL A 562 -13.20 23.28 9.46
CA VAL A 562 -13.73 22.31 8.48
C VAL A 562 -15.27 22.29 8.41
N GLU A 563 -15.96 22.62 9.48
CA GLU A 563 -17.43 22.71 9.47
C GLU A 563 -17.96 23.78 8.50
N ILE A 564 -17.17 24.82 8.20
CA ILE A 564 -17.61 25.93 7.34
C ILE A 564 -17.78 25.44 5.89
N PRO A 565 -16.75 24.85 5.22
CA PRO A 565 -16.94 24.28 3.89
C PRO A 565 -18.00 23.15 3.86
N LEU A 566 -18.02 22.28 4.87
CA LEU A 566 -19.00 21.20 4.94
C LEU A 566 -20.44 21.77 4.97
N ARG A 567 -20.68 22.77 5.80
CA ARG A 567 -21.98 23.45 5.90
C ARG A 567 -22.35 24.13 4.58
N PHE A 568 -21.42 24.82 3.94
CA PHE A 568 -21.68 25.50 2.67
C PHE A 568 -22.02 24.55 1.53
N LEU A 569 -21.31 23.42 1.45
CA LEU A 569 -21.52 22.43 0.38
C LEU A 569 -22.78 21.60 0.58
N LEU A 570 -23.08 21.22 1.81
CA LEU A 570 -24.01 20.14 2.13
C LEU A 570 -25.36 20.62 2.73
N ALA A 571 -25.47 21.90 3.13
CA ALA A 571 -26.75 22.48 3.55
C ALA A 571 -27.71 22.57 2.35
N ARG A 572 -28.91 22.09 2.54
CA ARG A 572 -30.05 22.20 1.61
C ARG A 572 -30.95 23.35 2.02
#